data_8f0f5db5501ef4d234e669fd1a2dfa35
#
_entry.id   8f0f5db5501ef4d234e669fd1a2dfa35
#
_cell.length_a   1.000
_cell.length_b   1.000
_cell.length_c   1.000
_cell.angle_alpha   90.00
_cell.angle_beta   90.00
_cell.angle_gamma   90.00
#
_symmetry.space_group_name_H-M   'P 1'
#
loop_
_entity.id
_entity.type
_entity.pdbx_description
1 polymer ?
#
loop_
_entity_poly.entity_id
_entity_poly.type
_entity_poly.pdbx_seq_one_letter_code
_entity_poly.pdbx_strand_id
1 'polypeptide(L)'
;MFDELTALLDDTNRTSSHGSILITSLDFDSNFLLQHFLSYSLKNTLNCVYISLLTPFSHLKHVQNKMGNTLKTPEISSSSLMFIPLFSSLSDQFFHEKSSLNIDDLCKMIQQQVIASPDIIIIEDLQILRHLLKFSDIQVLLMQRKLRHLFPNAQFITQISISDDENDDENFFSSSFINMLKRIHNKHLFVRSLTTGATKDISGQLTYTGPSQSNLWTNIIIRKCLFRLTDRTLNLITSAV
;
A
#
# COMPACT_ATOMS: atom_id res chain seq x y z
N MET A 1 1.07 15.09 11.89
CA MET A 1 1.83 15.05 10.62
C MET A 1 0.95 14.61 9.45
N PHE A 2 0.15 13.56 9.60
CA PHE A 2 -0.87 13.14 8.63
C PHE A 2 -2.25 13.05 9.32
N ASP A 3 -2.53 13.98 10.23
CA ASP A 3 -3.71 13.93 11.10
C ASP A 3 -5.01 14.00 10.28
N GLU A 4 -4.99 14.79 9.20
CA GLU A 4 -6.14 14.92 8.28
C GLU A 4 -6.39 13.62 7.50
N LEU A 5 -5.33 12.92 7.07
CA LEU A 5 -5.47 11.62 6.41
C LEU A 5 -5.95 10.56 7.41
N THR A 6 -5.42 10.59 8.63
CA THR A 6 -5.90 9.74 9.72
C THR A 6 -7.38 10.00 9.99
N ALA A 7 -7.80 11.25 10.12
CA ALA A 7 -9.21 11.61 10.29
C ALA A 7 -10.08 11.16 9.11
N LEU A 8 -9.61 11.33 7.86
CA LEU A 8 -10.31 10.83 6.67
C LEU A 8 -10.54 9.31 6.73
N LEU A 9 -9.58 8.57 7.28
CA LEU A 9 -9.62 7.11 7.40
C LEU A 9 -10.37 6.66 8.67
N ASP A 10 -10.25 7.38 9.78
CA ASP A 10 -10.83 7.04 11.09
C ASP A 10 -12.33 7.28 11.15
N ASP A 11 -12.85 8.29 10.45
CA ASP A 11 -14.30 8.47 10.29
C ASP A 11 -14.99 7.20 9.78
N THR A 12 -14.21 6.26 9.28
CA THR A 12 -14.68 5.00 8.69
C THR A 12 -14.26 3.75 9.49
N ASN A 13 -13.41 3.90 10.54
CA ASN A 13 -12.74 2.76 11.20
C ASN A 13 -13.46 2.19 12.43
N ARG A 14 -14.56 2.79 12.90
CA ARG A 14 -15.18 2.37 14.17
C ARG A 14 -15.87 1.00 14.14
N THR A 15 -15.94 0.30 13.01
CA THR A 15 -16.72 -0.93 12.88
C THR A 15 -15.99 -2.17 12.35
N SER A 16 -14.74 -2.10 11.89
CA SER A 16 -14.03 -3.32 11.47
C SER A 16 -12.51 -3.20 11.66
N SER A 17 -12.00 -3.96 12.62
CA SER A 17 -10.57 -4.11 12.94
C SER A 17 -9.73 -4.75 11.81
N HIS A 18 -10.33 -5.16 10.69
CA HIS A 18 -9.68 -5.95 9.63
C HIS A 18 -9.90 -5.41 8.21
N GLY A 19 -10.06 -4.09 8.07
CA GLY A 19 -10.25 -3.47 6.75
C GLY A 19 -8.98 -3.50 5.91
N SER A 20 -9.09 -3.90 4.64
CA SER A 20 -7.98 -3.83 3.68
C SER A 20 -8.07 -2.57 2.84
N ILE A 21 -6.92 -1.99 2.52
CA ILE A 21 -6.80 -0.74 1.76
C ILE A 21 -6.03 -1.02 0.47
N LEU A 22 -6.62 -0.67 -0.66
CA LEU A 22 -5.92 -0.59 -1.93
C LEU A 22 -5.50 0.85 -2.18
N ILE A 23 -4.24 1.06 -2.51
CA ILE A 23 -3.71 2.34 -2.98
C ILE A 23 -3.40 2.19 -4.46
N THR A 24 -4.01 3.00 -5.31
CA THR A 24 -3.65 3.10 -6.71
C THR A 24 -3.14 4.49 -7.01
N SER A 25 -2.13 4.60 -7.86
CA SER A 25 -1.61 5.89 -8.30
C SER A 25 -1.45 5.93 -9.82
N LEU A 26 -1.74 7.10 -10.39
CA LEU A 26 -1.56 7.42 -11.80
C LEU A 26 -0.67 8.65 -11.90
N ASP A 27 0.48 8.51 -12.56
CA ASP A 27 1.47 9.57 -12.79
C ASP A 27 1.88 10.35 -11.53
N PHE A 28 1.78 9.69 -10.40
CA PHE A 28 2.15 10.26 -9.11
C PHE A 28 2.73 9.19 -8.18
N ASP A 29 3.81 9.52 -7.48
CA ASP A 29 4.37 8.63 -6.46
C ASP A 29 3.48 8.62 -5.22
N SER A 30 2.83 7.48 -4.97
CA SER A 30 1.98 7.28 -3.79
C SER A 30 2.70 6.69 -2.57
N ASN A 31 4.03 6.57 -2.60
CA ASN A 31 4.83 6.04 -1.48
C ASN A 31 4.62 6.80 -0.18
N PHE A 32 4.30 8.10 -0.25
CA PHE A 32 3.99 8.89 0.94
C PHE A 32 2.83 8.29 1.77
N LEU A 33 1.86 7.62 1.13
CA LEU A 33 0.78 6.92 1.82
C LEU A 33 1.30 5.67 2.56
N LEU A 34 2.18 4.89 1.95
CA LEU A 34 2.81 3.74 2.62
C LEU A 34 3.64 4.21 3.82
N GLN A 35 4.38 5.30 3.67
CA GLN A 35 5.14 5.91 4.76
C GLN A 35 4.23 6.39 5.90
N HIS A 36 3.05 6.93 5.57
CA HIS A 36 2.06 7.32 6.57
C HIS A 36 1.56 6.10 7.36
N PHE A 37 1.14 5.02 6.68
CA PHE A 37 0.66 3.82 7.36
C PHE A 37 1.74 3.15 8.21
N LEU A 38 2.99 3.14 7.74
CA LEU A 38 4.12 2.68 8.53
C LEU A 38 4.33 3.56 9.76
N SER A 39 4.32 4.89 9.60
CA SER A 39 4.43 5.82 10.72
C SER A 39 3.30 5.64 11.74
N TYR A 40 2.08 5.41 11.26
CA TYR A 40 0.92 5.11 12.09
C TYR A 40 1.13 3.81 12.91
N SER A 41 1.58 2.74 12.27
CA SER A 41 1.83 1.46 12.94
C SER A 41 2.91 1.60 14.03
N LEU A 42 4.00 2.31 13.73
CA LEU A 42 5.09 2.53 14.67
C LEU A 42 4.66 3.34 15.90
N LYS A 43 3.87 4.40 15.69
CA LYS A 43 3.37 5.25 16.78
C LYS A 43 2.37 4.54 17.68
N ASN A 44 1.59 3.61 17.12
CA ASN A 44 0.60 2.82 17.86
C ASN A 44 1.15 1.47 18.35
N THR A 45 2.47 1.24 18.22
CA THR A 45 3.14 -0.01 18.64
C THR A 45 2.55 -1.28 18.03
N LEU A 46 2.02 -1.17 16.80
CA LEU A 46 1.45 -2.29 16.06
C LEU A 46 2.57 -3.08 15.37
N ASN A 47 2.42 -4.41 15.33
CA ASN A 47 3.32 -5.29 14.60
C ASN A 47 3.11 -5.12 13.10
N CYS A 48 4.05 -4.48 12.42
CA CYS A 48 3.98 -4.20 11.00
C CYS A 48 4.94 -5.09 10.21
N VAL A 49 4.44 -5.75 9.18
CA VAL A 49 5.24 -6.40 8.15
C VAL A 49 5.25 -5.52 6.92
N TYR A 50 6.42 -5.05 6.51
CA TYR A 50 6.60 -4.27 5.29
C TYR A 50 7.28 -5.14 4.23
N ILE A 51 6.52 -5.53 3.21
CA ILE A 51 7.01 -6.31 2.06
C ILE A 51 7.44 -5.32 0.99
N SER A 52 8.74 -5.13 0.87
CA SER A 52 9.32 -4.23 -0.10
C SER A 52 9.65 -4.95 -1.40
N LEU A 53 9.25 -4.36 -2.52
CA LEU A 53 9.59 -4.83 -3.85
C LEU A 53 10.65 -3.96 -4.52
N LEU A 54 10.75 -2.68 -4.13
CA LEU A 54 11.72 -1.72 -4.70
C LEU A 54 12.53 -0.99 -3.64
N THR A 55 11.87 -0.55 -2.57
CA THR A 55 12.47 0.38 -1.60
C THR A 55 13.46 -0.33 -0.69
N PRO A 56 14.75 0.05 -0.68
CA PRO A 56 15.71 -0.52 0.27
C PRO A 56 15.42 -0.01 1.69
N PHE A 57 15.77 -0.82 2.70
CA PHE A 57 15.54 -0.47 4.11
C PHE A 57 16.21 0.86 4.51
N SER A 58 17.38 1.17 3.95
CA SER A 58 18.08 2.43 4.21
C SER A 58 17.26 3.66 3.81
N HIS A 59 16.55 3.58 2.68
CA HIS A 59 15.66 4.65 2.23
C HIS A 59 14.44 4.78 3.16
N LEU A 60 13.79 3.65 3.46
CA LEU A 60 12.67 3.60 4.41
C LEU A 60 13.05 4.23 5.75
N LYS A 61 14.20 3.85 6.30
CA LYS A 61 14.76 4.38 7.54
C LYS A 61 14.98 5.88 7.46
N HIS A 62 15.56 6.36 6.36
CA HIS A 62 15.82 7.79 6.17
C HIS A 62 14.52 8.61 6.17
N VAL A 63 13.49 8.15 5.43
CA VAL A 63 12.20 8.83 5.38
C VAL A 63 11.52 8.81 6.75
N GLN A 64 11.47 7.65 7.41
CA GLN A 64 10.85 7.53 8.73
C GLN A 64 11.55 8.37 9.79
N ASN A 65 12.89 8.49 9.75
CA ASN A 65 13.65 9.39 10.63
C ASN A 65 13.24 10.87 10.42
N LYS A 66 13.05 11.32 9.18
CA LYS A 66 12.53 12.67 8.89
C LYS A 66 11.11 12.87 9.44
N MET A 67 10.31 11.80 9.51
CA MET A 67 8.97 11.80 10.08
C MET A 67 8.97 11.68 11.62
N GLY A 68 10.13 11.62 12.24
CA GLY A 68 10.28 11.54 13.71
C GLY A 68 10.21 10.11 14.27
N ASN A 69 10.24 9.09 13.42
CA ASN A 69 10.26 7.69 13.86
C ASN A 69 11.67 7.13 13.73
N THR A 70 12.22 6.57 14.80
CA THR A 70 13.55 5.95 14.77
C THR A 70 13.41 4.46 14.45
N LEU A 71 13.83 4.04 13.25
CA LEU A 71 13.90 2.63 12.89
C LEU A 71 15.23 2.04 13.32
N LYS A 72 15.19 0.98 14.11
CA LYS A 72 16.35 0.14 14.40
C LYS A 72 16.67 -0.75 13.19
N THR A 73 17.88 -1.31 13.14
CA THR A 73 18.24 -2.26 12.09
C THR A 73 17.35 -3.51 12.17
N PRO A 74 17.03 -4.15 11.03
CA PRO A 74 16.11 -5.31 10.99
C PRO A 74 16.56 -6.52 11.85
N GLU A 75 17.85 -6.59 12.15
CA GLU A 75 18.47 -7.69 12.91
C GLU A 75 18.12 -7.67 14.41
N ILE A 76 17.51 -6.59 14.90
CA ILE A 76 17.14 -6.47 16.31
C ILE A 76 15.66 -6.83 16.46
N SER A 77 15.41 -8.06 16.88
CA SER A 77 14.09 -8.71 17.09
C SER A 77 13.14 -8.05 18.10
N SER A 78 13.37 -6.80 18.48
CA SER A 78 12.53 -6.04 19.42
C SER A 78 11.76 -4.89 18.75
N SER A 79 11.78 -4.80 17.43
CA SER A 79 11.06 -3.72 16.73
C SER A 79 9.68 -4.21 16.25
N SER A 80 8.68 -3.34 16.40
CA SER A 80 7.33 -3.55 15.85
C SER A 80 7.30 -3.57 14.32
N LEU A 81 8.44 -3.45 13.65
CA LEU A 81 8.58 -3.49 12.21
C LEU A 81 9.42 -4.69 11.78
N MET A 82 8.85 -5.53 10.94
CA MET A 82 9.55 -6.55 10.16
C MET A 82 9.62 -6.09 8.70
N PHE A 83 10.83 -5.93 8.19
CA PHE A 83 11.08 -5.53 6.81
C PHE A 83 11.50 -6.74 5.98
N ILE A 84 10.75 -7.05 4.93
CA ILE A 84 11.02 -8.16 4.01
C ILE A 84 11.42 -7.56 2.65
N PRO A 85 12.72 -7.55 2.30
CA PRO A 85 13.19 -7.10 0.99
C PRO A 85 12.97 -8.20 -0.05
N LEU A 86 11.73 -8.34 -0.51
CA LEU A 86 11.31 -9.48 -1.32
C LEU A 86 12.14 -9.61 -2.61
N PHE A 87 12.37 -8.49 -3.31
CA PHE A 87 13.08 -8.53 -4.58
C PHE A 87 14.55 -8.94 -4.42
N SER A 88 15.27 -8.44 -3.40
CA SER A 88 16.66 -8.86 -3.16
C SER A 88 16.74 -10.31 -2.74
N SER A 89 15.80 -10.79 -1.91
CA SER A 89 15.75 -12.20 -1.51
C SER A 89 15.46 -13.13 -2.69
N LEU A 90 14.70 -12.66 -3.69
CA LEU A 90 14.41 -13.40 -4.91
C LEU A 90 15.56 -13.36 -5.91
N SER A 91 16.30 -12.24 -6.01
CA SER A 91 17.38 -12.08 -6.98
C SER A 91 18.45 -13.15 -6.79
N ASP A 92 18.78 -13.47 -5.55
CA ASP A 92 19.79 -14.49 -5.24
C ASP A 92 19.36 -15.90 -5.69
N GLN A 93 18.08 -16.22 -5.57
CA GLN A 93 17.52 -17.50 -6.04
C GLN A 93 17.33 -17.52 -7.56
N PHE A 94 16.89 -16.40 -8.15
CA PHE A 94 16.63 -16.31 -9.60
C PHE A 94 17.89 -16.40 -10.45
N PHE A 95 19.00 -15.82 -9.98
CA PHE A 95 20.25 -15.84 -10.72
C PHE A 95 21.00 -17.17 -10.59
N HIS A 96 20.73 -17.94 -9.52
CA HIS A 96 21.42 -19.22 -9.26
C HIS A 96 20.61 -20.44 -9.73
N GLU A 97 19.31 -20.38 -9.75
CA GLU A 97 18.44 -21.49 -10.18
C GLU A 97 17.50 -21.04 -11.29
N LYS A 98 17.54 -21.70 -12.44
CA LYS A 98 16.58 -21.51 -13.55
C LYS A 98 15.15 -21.98 -13.21
N SER A 99 14.80 -22.08 -11.93
CA SER A 99 13.48 -22.53 -11.49
C SER A 99 12.46 -21.39 -11.61
N SER A 100 11.34 -21.66 -12.25
CA SER A 100 10.23 -20.73 -12.29
C SER A 100 9.68 -20.52 -10.87
N LEU A 101 9.84 -19.33 -10.33
CA LEU A 101 9.23 -18.95 -9.05
C LEU A 101 7.72 -19.13 -9.13
N ASN A 102 7.15 -19.88 -8.19
CA ASN A 102 5.71 -19.99 -8.09
C ASN A 102 5.17 -19.19 -6.88
N ILE A 103 3.88 -18.91 -6.91
CA ILE A 103 3.21 -18.12 -5.87
C ILE A 103 3.26 -18.80 -4.49
N ASP A 104 3.25 -20.13 -4.46
CA ASP A 104 3.26 -20.88 -3.21
C ASP A 104 4.58 -20.75 -2.48
N ASP A 105 5.68 -20.79 -3.22
CA ASP A 105 7.01 -20.63 -2.66
C ASP A 105 7.23 -19.20 -2.18
N LEU A 106 6.71 -18.21 -2.91
CA LEU A 106 6.72 -16.82 -2.49
C LEU A 106 5.95 -16.61 -1.17
N CYS A 107 4.75 -17.14 -1.07
CA CYS A 107 3.94 -17.03 0.15
C CYS A 107 4.59 -17.78 1.33
N LYS A 108 5.18 -18.97 1.10
CA LYS A 108 5.93 -19.69 2.13
C LYS A 108 7.15 -18.92 2.61
N MET A 109 7.91 -18.32 1.69
CA MET A 109 9.08 -17.51 2.03
C MET A 109 8.68 -16.31 2.91
N ILE A 110 7.60 -15.61 2.57
CA ILE A 110 7.06 -14.53 3.40
C ILE A 110 6.64 -15.09 4.77
N GLN A 111 5.91 -16.19 4.81
CA GLN A 111 5.42 -16.81 6.05
C GLN A 111 6.58 -17.23 6.98
N GLN A 112 7.65 -17.80 6.43
CA GLN A 112 8.81 -18.23 7.22
C GLN A 112 9.57 -17.07 7.85
N GLN A 113 9.54 -15.88 7.24
CA GLN A 113 10.18 -14.70 7.81
C GLN A 113 9.32 -14.04 8.89
N VAL A 114 7.99 -14.23 8.87
CA VAL A 114 7.08 -13.59 9.84
C VAL A 114 7.08 -14.37 11.15
N ILE A 115 7.74 -13.83 12.18
CA ILE A 115 7.92 -14.48 13.48
C ILE A 115 6.69 -14.30 14.38
N ALA A 116 6.05 -13.13 14.34
CA ALA A 116 4.89 -12.78 15.19
C ALA A 116 3.66 -12.50 14.32
N SER A 117 2.46 -12.68 14.89
CA SER A 117 1.24 -12.31 14.19
C SER A 117 1.23 -10.80 13.89
N PRO A 118 1.17 -10.40 12.60
CA PRO A 118 1.15 -8.99 12.24
C PRO A 118 -0.24 -8.38 12.45
N ASP A 119 -0.25 -7.12 12.89
CA ASP A 119 -1.46 -6.28 12.92
C ASP A 119 -1.68 -5.61 11.56
N ILE A 120 -0.57 -5.25 10.90
CA ILE A 120 -0.58 -4.58 9.60
C ILE A 120 0.44 -5.25 8.66
N ILE A 121 0.01 -5.49 7.41
CA ILE A 121 0.88 -5.92 6.31
C ILE A 121 0.82 -4.88 5.21
N ILE A 122 1.97 -4.26 4.92
CA ILE A 122 2.14 -3.30 3.83
C ILE A 122 2.83 -4.01 2.67
N ILE A 123 2.23 -3.96 1.49
CA ILE A 123 2.80 -4.52 0.26
C ILE A 123 3.04 -3.37 -0.72
N GLU A 124 4.31 -3.14 -1.00
CA GLU A 124 4.74 -2.17 -1.99
C GLU A 124 4.36 -2.63 -3.41
N ASP A 125 4.32 -1.76 -4.32
CA ASP A 125 3.91 -1.80 -5.71
C ASP A 125 3.79 -3.19 -6.39
N LEU A 126 2.56 -3.69 -6.52
CA LEU A 126 2.28 -4.98 -7.16
C LEU A 126 2.66 -5.03 -8.65
N GLN A 127 2.85 -3.89 -9.32
CA GLN A 127 3.29 -3.87 -10.72
C GLN A 127 4.66 -4.53 -10.89
N ILE A 128 5.50 -4.47 -9.87
CA ILE A 128 6.82 -5.12 -9.90
C ILE A 128 6.70 -6.63 -10.08
N LEU A 129 5.72 -7.27 -9.43
CA LEU A 129 5.48 -8.70 -9.60
C LEU A 129 5.06 -9.03 -11.03
N ARG A 130 4.26 -8.16 -11.67
CA ARG A 130 3.80 -8.34 -13.05
C ARG A 130 4.92 -8.10 -14.06
N HIS A 131 5.62 -6.98 -13.95
CA HIS A 131 6.60 -6.55 -14.95
C HIS A 131 7.94 -7.27 -14.83
N LEU A 132 8.47 -7.40 -13.63
CA LEU A 132 9.78 -8.01 -13.40
C LEU A 132 9.69 -9.54 -13.23
N LEU A 133 8.76 -10.03 -12.43
CA LEU A 133 8.63 -11.46 -12.17
C LEU A 133 7.68 -12.16 -13.14
N LYS A 134 7.05 -11.39 -14.07
CA LYS A 134 6.16 -11.90 -15.11
C LYS A 134 4.96 -12.70 -14.56
N PHE A 135 4.53 -12.40 -13.34
CA PHE A 135 3.31 -12.98 -12.81
C PHE A 135 2.08 -12.46 -13.55
N SER A 136 1.17 -13.35 -13.88
CA SER A 136 -0.13 -12.96 -14.41
C SER A 136 -0.99 -12.29 -13.34
N ASP A 137 -2.00 -11.54 -13.76
CA ASP A 137 -2.97 -10.89 -12.86
C ASP A 137 -3.60 -11.89 -11.88
N ILE A 138 -3.95 -13.07 -12.38
CA ILE A 138 -4.52 -14.16 -11.56
C ILE A 138 -3.52 -14.63 -10.50
N GLN A 139 -2.25 -14.76 -10.83
CA GLN A 139 -1.22 -15.17 -9.88
C GLN A 139 -1.03 -14.12 -8.78
N VAL A 140 -1.02 -12.83 -9.12
CA VAL A 140 -0.93 -11.75 -8.12
C VAL A 140 -2.16 -11.73 -7.20
N LEU A 141 -3.36 -11.94 -7.75
CA LEU A 141 -4.59 -12.04 -6.96
C LEU A 141 -4.59 -13.28 -6.04
N LEU A 142 -4.11 -14.42 -6.52
CA LEU A 142 -3.95 -15.64 -5.71
C LEU A 142 -2.96 -15.43 -4.57
N MET A 143 -1.84 -14.72 -4.81
CA MET A 143 -0.89 -14.34 -3.75
C MET A 143 -1.59 -13.51 -2.67
N GLN A 144 -2.30 -12.47 -3.07
CA GLN A 144 -3.05 -11.61 -2.14
C GLN A 144 -4.05 -12.43 -1.29
N ARG A 145 -4.79 -13.33 -1.93
CA ARG A 145 -5.74 -14.21 -1.24
C ARG A 145 -5.06 -15.16 -0.26
N LYS A 146 -3.93 -15.78 -0.66
CA LYS A 146 -3.17 -16.68 0.19
C LYS A 146 -2.58 -15.96 1.41
N LEU A 147 -1.98 -14.78 1.21
CA LEU A 147 -1.45 -13.98 2.32
C LEU A 147 -2.55 -13.60 3.31
N ARG A 148 -3.75 -13.26 2.86
CA ARG A 148 -4.89 -13.00 3.74
C ARG A 148 -5.35 -14.24 4.50
N HIS A 149 -5.25 -15.40 3.89
CA HIS A 149 -5.57 -16.66 4.57
C HIS A 149 -4.50 -17.02 5.62
N LEU A 150 -3.24 -16.75 5.34
CA LEU A 150 -2.14 -16.98 6.29
C LEU A 150 -2.17 -15.99 7.47
N PHE A 151 -2.61 -14.76 7.25
CA PHE A 151 -2.65 -13.70 8.24
C PHE A 151 -4.06 -13.09 8.35
N PRO A 152 -5.07 -13.85 8.85
CA PRO A 152 -6.48 -13.45 8.79
C PRO A 152 -6.79 -12.22 9.65
N ASN A 153 -5.99 -11.95 10.66
CA ASN A 153 -6.19 -10.83 11.60
C ASN A 153 -5.44 -9.56 11.18
N ALA A 154 -4.62 -9.61 10.14
CA ALA A 154 -3.86 -8.47 9.68
C ALA A 154 -4.69 -7.53 8.80
N GLN A 155 -4.48 -6.22 8.98
CA GLN A 155 -4.91 -5.22 8.00
C GLN A 155 -3.95 -5.22 6.82
N PHE A 156 -4.46 -5.36 5.61
CA PHE A 156 -3.65 -5.31 4.39
C PHE A 156 -3.70 -3.94 3.74
N ILE A 157 -2.52 -3.39 3.47
CA ILE A 157 -2.33 -2.15 2.72
C ILE A 157 -1.51 -2.49 1.49
N THR A 158 -2.12 -2.39 0.33
CA THR A 158 -1.52 -2.82 -0.94
C THR A 158 -1.44 -1.65 -1.90
N GLN A 159 -0.26 -1.41 -2.44
CA GLN A 159 -0.05 -0.37 -3.44
C GLN A 159 0.08 -0.97 -4.84
N ILE A 160 -0.37 -0.23 -5.83
CA ILE A 160 -0.13 -0.48 -7.25
C ILE A 160 0.01 0.86 -7.99
N SER A 161 1.13 1.07 -8.63
CA SER A 161 1.39 2.22 -9.51
C SER A 161 0.99 1.86 -10.93
N ILE A 162 0.45 2.83 -11.66
CA ILE A 162 -0.02 2.64 -13.03
C ILE A 162 0.56 3.77 -13.87
N SER A 163 1.07 3.43 -15.06
CA SER A 163 1.59 4.39 -16.03
C SER A 163 0.56 4.67 -17.12
N ASP A 164 0.60 5.87 -17.69
CA ASP A 164 -0.26 6.27 -18.81
C ASP A 164 -0.07 5.42 -20.06
N ASP A 165 1.11 4.79 -20.24
CA ASP A 165 1.39 3.92 -21.38
C ASP A 165 0.51 2.65 -21.44
N GLU A 166 -0.17 2.30 -20.34
CA GLU A 166 -1.17 1.24 -20.30
C GLU A 166 -2.58 1.75 -20.66
N ASN A 167 -2.71 3.04 -20.98
CA ASN A 167 -3.97 3.70 -21.30
C ASN A 167 -4.10 4.00 -22.78
N ASP A 168 -4.62 3.07 -23.53
CA ASP A 168 -5.51 3.45 -24.60
C ASP A 168 -6.86 3.80 -23.95
N ASP A 169 -7.15 5.11 -23.92
CA ASP A 169 -8.46 5.75 -23.73
C ASP A 169 -9.31 5.36 -22.51
N GLU A 170 -9.78 6.39 -21.78
CA GLU A 170 -10.94 6.44 -20.84
C GLU A 170 -11.21 5.22 -19.91
N ASN A 171 -10.56 4.09 -20.16
CA ASN A 171 -10.82 2.77 -19.57
C ASN A 171 -9.87 2.39 -18.42
N PHE A 172 -9.05 3.32 -17.92
CA PHE A 172 -8.14 3.07 -16.79
C PHE A 172 -8.84 2.42 -15.58
N PHE A 173 -10.03 2.91 -15.22
CA PHE A 173 -10.85 2.29 -14.18
C PHE A 173 -11.46 0.96 -14.61
N SER A 174 -11.39 0.59 -15.87
CA SER A 174 -11.96 -0.64 -16.43
C SER A 174 -10.95 -1.77 -16.59
N SER A 175 -9.67 -1.56 -16.30
CA SER A 175 -8.71 -2.66 -16.22
C SER A 175 -9.28 -3.75 -15.32
N SER A 176 -9.48 -4.94 -15.88
CA SER A 176 -10.08 -6.07 -15.18
C SER A 176 -9.31 -6.40 -13.89
N PHE A 177 -8.00 -6.23 -13.90
CA PHE A 177 -7.13 -6.46 -12.76
C PHE A 177 -7.38 -5.47 -11.63
N ILE A 178 -7.43 -4.17 -11.91
CA ILE A 178 -7.72 -3.14 -10.89
C ILE A 178 -9.12 -3.35 -10.30
N ASN A 179 -10.10 -3.69 -11.12
CA ASN A 179 -11.45 -3.97 -10.63
C ASN A 179 -11.49 -5.22 -9.75
N MET A 180 -10.71 -6.25 -10.05
CA MET A 180 -10.57 -7.43 -9.19
C MET A 180 -9.88 -7.07 -7.87
N LEU A 181 -8.82 -6.25 -7.89
CA LEU A 181 -8.18 -5.75 -6.67
C LEU A 181 -9.15 -4.93 -5.81
N LYS A 182 -9.95 -4.04 -6.41
CA LYS A 182 -10.97 -3.25 -5.69
C LYS A 182 -12.00 -4.15 -4.99
N ARG A 183 -12.36 -5.29 -5.58
CA ARG A 183 -13.34 -6.23 -4.99
C ARG A 183 -12.80 -6.97 -3.77
N ILE A 184 -11.50 -7.18 -3.68
CA ILE A 184 -10.88 -7.85 -2.53
C ILE A 184 -10.43 -6.89 -1.43
N HIS A 185 -10.56 -5.57 -1.65
CA HIS A 185 -10.23 -4.53 -0.66
C HIS A 185 -11.50 -3.77 -0.24
N ASN A 186 -11.56 -3.41 1.05
CA ASN A 186 -12.71 -2.70 1.61
C ASN A 186 -12.67 -1.19 1.30
N LYS A 187 -11.46 -0.65 1.19
CA LYS A 187 -11.21 0.78 0.99
C LYS A 187 -10.25 0.97 -0.18
N HIS A 188 -10.43 2.05 -0.91
CA HIS A 188 -9.59 2.41 -2.03
C HIS A 188 -9.15 3.88 -1.91
N LEU A 189 -7.85 4.11 -2.00
CA LEU A 189 -7.22 5.42 -2.11
C LEU A 189 -6.66 5.54 -3.53
N PHE A 190 -7.16 6.48 -4.29
CA PHE A 190 -6.65 6.78 -5.63
C PHE A 190 -5.94 8.12 -5.62
N VAL A 191 -4.67 8.12 -6.02
CA VAL A 191 -3.81 9.30 -6.11
C VAL A 191 -3.51 9.57 -7.57
N ARG A 192 -3.63 10.83 -7.97
CA ARG A 192 -3.22 11.25 -9.32
C ARG A 192 -2.60 12.64 -9.32
N SER A 193 -1.79 12.92 -10.33
CA SER A 193 -1.35 14.28 -10.64
C SER A 193 -2.55 15.15 -11.04
N LEU A 194 -2.36 16.46 -11.01
CA LEU A 194 -3.36 17.38 -11.57
C LEU A 194 -3.22 17.40 -13.09
N THR A 195 -4.34 17.39 -13.78
CA THR A 195 -4.37 17.52 -15.26
C THR A 195 -3.74 18.82 -15.76
N THR A 196 -3.75 19.87 -14.93
CA THR A 196 -3.11 21.16 -15.22
C THR A 196 -1.64 21.22 -14.83
N GLY A 197 -1.06 20.11 -14.35
CA GLY A 197 0.27 20.05 -13.76
C GLY A 197 0.32 20.48 -12.29
N ALA A 198 1.42 20.14 -11.61
CA ALA A 198 1.62 20.51 -10.22
C ALA A 198 1.74 22.04 -10.08
N THR A 199 1.08 22.61 -9.08
CA THR A 199 1.21 24.01 -8.70
C THR A 199 2.06 24.13 -7.44
N LYS A 200 2.49 25.35 -7.09
CA LYS A 200 3.26 25.60 -5.86
C LYS A 200 2.53 25.16 -4.60
N ASP A 201 1.20 25.19 -4.63
CA ASP A 201 0.35 24.96 -3.44
C ASP A 201 -0.40 23.63 -3.47
N ILE A 202 -0.46 22.94 -4.62
CA ILE A 202 -1.20 21.69 -4.78
C ILE A 202 -0.31 20.68 -5.50
N SER A 203 -0.09 19.54 -4.87
CA SER A 203 0.73 18.44 -5.41
C SER A 203 -0.07 17.46 -6.25
N GLY A 204 -1.33 17.22 -5.90
CA GLY A 204 -2.16 16.26 -6.60
C GLY A 204 -3.57 16.15 -6.03
N GLN A 205 -4.29 15.15 -6.49
CA GLN A 205 -5.64 14.81 -6.04
C GLN A 205 -5.65 13.42 -5.41
N LEU A 206 -6.31 13.32 -4.24
CA LEU A 206 -6.61 12.08 -3.54
C LEU A 206 -8.11 11.82 -3.59
N THR A 207 -8.49 10.62 -4.01
CA THR A 207 -9.88 10.15 -3.95
C THR A 207 -9.94 8.96 -3.00
N TYR A 208 -10.76 9.07 -1.95
CA TYR A 208 -11.11 7.98 -1.06
C TYR A 208 -12.43 7.36 -1.48
N THR A 209 -12.48 6.03 -1.52
CA THR A 209 -13.70 5.25 -1.73
C THR A 209 -13.78 4.16 -0.67
N GLY A 210 -14.87 4.09 0.05
CA GLY A 210 -15.04 3.10 1.12
C GLY A 210 -16.49 2.95 1.56
N PRO A 211 -16.78 2.03 2.49
CA PRO A 211 -18.13 1.82 3.00
C PRO A 211 -18.61 3.01 3.83
N SER A 212 -19.90 3.30 3.75
CA SER A 212 -20.56 4.29 4.60
C SER A 212 -20.86 3.70 5.98
N GLN A 213 -20.80 4.55 7.02
CA GLN A 213 -21.16 4.16 8.39
C GLN A 213 -22.66 3.94 8.58
N SER A 214 -23.51 4.54 7.73
CA SER A 214 -24.93 4.65 8.00
C SER A 214 -25.76 3.41 7.66
N ASN A 215 -25.28 2.48 6.84
CA ASN A 215 -25.95 1.21 6.55
C ASN A 215 -25.00 0.20 5.91
N LEU A 216 -24.96 -0.98 6.48
CA LEU A 216 -23.95 -2.03 6.34
C LEU A 216 -23.71 -2.59 4.92
N TRP A 217 -24.51 -2.26 3.90
CA TRP A 217 -24.42 -2.99 2.61
C TRP A 217 -24.62 -2.17 1.32
N THR A 218 -24.99 -0.88 1.39
CA THR A 218 -25.45 -0.19 0.17
C THR A 218 -24.82 1.17 -0.14
N ASN A 219 -24.18 1.84 0.82
CA ASN A 219 -23.67 3.19 0.58
C ASN A 219 -22.16 3.21 0.51
N ILE A 220 -21.62 3.49 -0.67
CA ILE A 220 -20.21 3.80 -0.89
C ILE A 220 -20.03 5.31 -0.72
N ILE A 221 -19.10 5.70 0.15
CA ILE A 221 -18.67 7.10 0.26
C ILE A 221 -17.53 7.33 -0.70
N ILE A 222 -17.63 8.37 -1.49
CA ILE A 222 -16.54 8.88 -2.33
C ILE A 222 -16.20 10.28 -1.83
N ARG A 223 -14.95 10.47 -1.37
CA ARG A 223 -14.46 11.79 -0.96
C ARG A 223 -13.28 12.15 -1.87
N LYS A 224 -13.33 13.32 -2.47
CA LYS A 224 -12.25 13.86 -3.29
C LYS A 224 -11.65 15.05 -2.57
N CYS A 225 -10.34 15.09 -2.46
CA CYS A 225 -9.62 16.23 -1.91
C CYS A 225 -8.36 16.50 -2.73
N LEU A 226 -7.98 17.75 -2.81
CA LEU A 226 -6.67 18.14 -3.25
C LEU A 226 -5.69 17.98 -2.09
N PHE A 227 -4.43 17.77 -2.38
CA PHE A 227 -3.43 17.69 -1.32
C PHE A 227 -2.16 18.46 -1.69
N ARG A 228 -1.50 18.94 -0.66
CA ARG A 228 -0.14 19.47 -0.73
C ARG A 228 0.79 18.55 0.03
N LEU A 229 1.79 18.04 -0.66
CA LEU A 229 2.85 17.22 -0.09
C LEU A 229 4.09 18.08 0.13
N THR A 230 4.65 18.00 1.32
CA THR A 230 5.95 18.56 1.66
C THR A 230 6.87 17.43 2.11
N ASP A 231 8.15 17.71 2.33
CA ASP A 231 9.12 16.71 2.83
C ASP A 231 8.69 16.01 4.12
N ARG A 232 7.76 16.60 4.88
CA ARG A 232 7.36 16.12 6.22
C ARG A 232 5.87 16.02 6.45
N THR A 233 5.04 16.68 5.64
CA THR A 233 3.60 16.78 5.89
C THR A 233 2.77 16.55 4.65
N LEU A 234 1.59 16.01 4.86
CA LEU A 234 0.49 15.99 3.89
C LEU A 234 -0.63 16.86 4.45
N ASN A 235 -1.01 17.87 3.71
CA ASN A 235 -2.18 18.70 4.03
C ASN A 235 -3.27 18.42 3.00
N LEU A 236 -4.44 18.02 3.47
CA LEU A 236 -5.61 17.82 2.63
C LEU A 236 -6.34 19.16 2.47
N ILE A 237 -6.57 19.56 1.24
CA ILE A 237 -7.34 20.74 0.91
C ILE A 237 -8.71 20.26 0.50
N THR A 238 -9.64 20.23 1.46
CA THR A 238 -11.03 19.90 1.16
C THR A 238 -11.67 21.08 0.46
N SER A 239 -12.00 20.95 -0.82
CA SER A 239 -12.97 21.86 -1.42
C SER A 239 -14.32 21.59 -0.73
N ALA A 240 -14.84 22.57 0.01
CA ALA A 240 -16.24 22.55 0.39
C ALA A 240 -17.07 22.49 -0.90
N VAL A 241 -17.67 21.34 -1.20
CA VAL A 241 -18.69 21.17 -2.23
C VAL A 241 -20.03 21.11 -1.52
#